data_72689b4eb9b522ea2268da76b21d1aff
#
_entry.id   72689b4eb9b522ea2268da76b21d1aff
#
_cell.length_a   1.000
_cell.length_b   1.000
_cell.length_c   1.000
_cell.angle_alpha   90.00
_cell.angle_beta   90.00
_cell.angle_gamma   90.00
#
_symmetry.space_group_name_H-M   'P 1'
#
loop_
_entity.id
_entity.type
_entity.pdbx_description
1 polymer ?
#
loop_
_entity_poly.entity_id
_entity_poly.type
_entity_poly.pdbx_seq_one_letter_code
_entity_poly.pdbx_strand_id
1 'polypeptide(L)'
;MTTKESALEKIKELVSRFEEHLPALKSGKYKEHNLRQEYLNPFWEALGWDIHNTKGLPQSYKEVEQEDTLKIENLRGAPDYCFRKSKDKRFFYLEAKKPIENIKENNAHALQTRTYGWNGNLSISILSDFEEFGLYDCTKKPKETDTVRTARLEYMTYKDYEKNFDFLWDTFSRDAVFGGSIDQFASKKIKRGKDTVDKEFLISLDKWRTQLAENISLRNKNEIDEDQLNFSVQQIIDRLIFLRIAEDRNIEPYGNLSAQLSGDNYYRNILGVFTNANNRYNSGLFDPTKDTTTTELEIDNKVIKEIVSEMYYPKSPYLFDVISVEILGSAYEQFLGKTITINNRGKAIIELKPEIRKAGGVYYTPQYI
;
A
#
# COMPACT_ATOMS: atom_id res chain seq x y z
N MET A 1 26.74 10.84 20.46
CA MET A 1 26.34 9.51 19.92
C MET A 1 25.67 8.77 21.08
N THR A 2 24.54 8.17 20.83
CA THR A 2 23.85 7.35 21.84
C THR A 2 24.61 6.04 22.01
N THR A 3 25.01 5.69 23.24
CA THR A 3 25.64 4.38 23.53
C THR A 3 24.57 3.37 23.90
N LYS A 4 24.91 2.06 23.81
CA LYS A 4 23.98 0.98 24.15
C LYS A 4 23.53 1.08 25.61
N GLU A 5 24.46 1.43 26.50
CA GLU A 5 24.19 1.59 27.94
C GLU A 5 23.27 2.78 28.22
N SER A 6 23.52 3.95 27.60
CA SER A 6 22.65 5.13 27.78
C SER A 6 21.24 4.90 27.21
N ALA A 7 21.14 4.13 26.12
CA ALA A 7 19.87 3.75 25.52
C ALA A 7 19.06 2.84 26.45
N LEU A 8 19.72 1.83 27.07
CA LEU A 8 19.08 0.94 28.01
C LEU A 8 18.51 1.69 29.21
N GLU A 9 19.29 2.60 29.81
CA GLU A 9 18.83 3.38 30.96
C GLU A 9 17.63 4.28 30.57
N LYS A 10 17.67 4.89 29.39
CA LYS A 10 16.53 5.70 28.92
C LYS A 10 15.27 4.86 28.67
N ILE A 11 15.40 3.65 28.17
CA ILE A 11 14.26 2.74 27.98
C ILE A 11 13.69 2.28 29.33
N LYS A 12 14.54 2.02 30.33
CA LYS A 12 14.08 1.71 31.69
C LYS A 12 13.28 2.87 32.32
N GLU A 13 13.75 4.11 32.15
CA GLU A 13 13.00 5.30 32.60
C GLU A 13 11.62 5.38 31.92
N LEU A 14 11.55 5.13 30.60
CA LEU A 14 10.29 5.14 29.86
C LEU A 14 9.34 4.04 30.32
N VAL A 15 9.85 2.84 30.56
CA VAL A 15 9.08 1.69 31.08
C VAL A 15 8.51 2.01 32.46
N SER A 16 9.33 2.51 33.38
CA SER A 16 8.90 2.88 34.74
C SER A 16 7.80 3.95 34.71
N ARG A 17 8.00 5.01 33.90
CA ARG A 17 7.03 6.09 33.72
C ARG A 17 5.72 5.60 33.10
N PHE A 18 5.81 4.66 32.12
CA PHE A 18 4.63 4.09 31.48
C PHE A 18 3.80 3.27 32.48
N GLU A 19 4.46 2.45 33.29
CA GLU A 19 3.82 1.62 34.33
C GLU A 19 3.12 2.49 35.39
N GLU A 20 3.78 3.56 35.86
CA GLU A 20 3.21 4.51 36.81
C GLU A 20 1.92 5.18 36.27
N HIS A 21 1.92 5.53 34.96
CA HIS A 21 0.81 6.24 34.34
C HIS A 21 -0.23 5.33 33.66
N LEU A 22 -0.04 4.02 33.68
CA LEU A 22 -0.86 3.06 32.94
C LEU A 22 -2.38 3.24 33.09
N PRO A 23 -2.94 3.49 34.31
CA PRO A 23 -4.37 3.72 34.46
C PRO A 23 -4.90 4.94 33.69
N ALA A 24 -4.12 6.03 33.65
CA ALA A 24 -4.47 7.23 32.92
C ALA A 24 -4.35 7.01 31.38
N LEU A 25 -3.33 6.30 30.95
CA LEU A 25 -3.08 5.96 29.55
C LEU A 25 -4.20 5.08 28.97
N LYS A 26 -4.74 4.14 29.77
CA LYS A 26 -5.87 3.26 29.42
C LYS A 26 -7.25 3.93 29.53
N SER A 27 -7.35 5.18 29.94
CA SER A 27 -8.64 5.85 30.21
C SER A 27 -9.52 6.15 28.99
N GLY A 28 -9.06 5.86 27.77
CA GLY A 28 -9.75 6.19 26.52
C GLY A 28 -9.70 7.66 26.11
N LYS A 29 -9.34 8.57 27.03
CA LYS A 29 -9.15 10.00 26.75
C LYS A 29 -7.75 10.33 26.23
N TYR A 30 -6.81 9.42 26.46
CA TYR A 30 -5.43 9.58 26.03
C TYR A 30 -5.33 9.39 24.51
N LYS A 31 -4.73 10.36 23.82
CA LYS A 31 -4.68 10.40 22.37
C LYS A 31 -3.41 9.71 21.85
N GLU A 32 -3.51 9.10 20.68
CA GLU A 32 -2.38 8.50 19.97
C GLU A 32 -1.24 9.49 19.76
N HIS A 33 -1.54 10.74 19.41
CA HIS A 33 -0.54 11.79 19.29
C HIS A 33 0.28 11.97 20.57
N ASN A 34 -0.36 11.96 21.73
CA ASN A 34 0.35 12.09 23.01
C ASN A 34 1.26 10.89 23.26
N LEU A 35 0.78 9.67 22.97
CA LEU A 35 1.62 8.48 23.06
C LEU A 35 2.87 8.59 22.19
N ARG A 36 2.70 9.07 20.95
CA ARG A 36 3.82 9.27 20.04
C ARG A 36 4.85 10.23 20.63
N GLN A 37 4.42 11.36 21.14
CA GLN A 37 5.31 12.38 21.71
C GLN A 37 5.97 11.96 23.03
N GLU A 38 5.20 11.33 23.92
CA GLU A 38 5.65 11.06 25.28
C GLU A 38 6.41 9.75 25.44
N TYR A 39 6.16 8.77 24.56
CA TYR A 39 6.74 7.42 24.68
C TYR A 39 7.42 6.92 23.43
N LEU A 40 6.77 6.93 22.24
CA LEU A 40 7.34 6.34 21.03
C LEU A 40 8.52 7.19 20.51
N ASN A 41 8.39 8.51 20.42
CA ASN A 41 9.50 9.37 19.99
C ASN A 41 10.74 9.20 20.91
N PRO A 42 10.63 9.31 22.25
CA PRO A 42 11.77 9.08 23.14
C PRO A 42 12.35 7.68 23.07
N PHE A 43 11.53 6.63 22.81
CA PHE A 43 11.99 5.27 22.62
C PHE A 43 12.90 5.15 21.39
N TRP A 44 12.49 5.70 20.26
CA TRP A 44 13.25 5.66 19.02
C TRP A 44 14.48 6.59 19.07
N GLU A 45 14.39 7.72 19.76
CA GLU A 45 15.53 8.59 20.04
C GLU A 45 16.59 7.88 20.88
N ALA A 46 16.17 7.10 21.89
CA ALA A 46 17.08 6.25 22.67
C ALA A 46 17.81 5.24 21.79
N LEU A 47 17.18 4.73 20.72
CA LEU A 47 17.82 3.88 19.72
C LEU A 47 18.66 4.65 18.66
N GLY A 48 18.83 5.96 18.85
CA GLY A 48 19.72 6.82 18.06
C GLY A 48 19.10 7.49 16.83
N TRP A 49 17.77 7.38 16.62
CA TRP A 49 17.08 7.99 15.49
C TRP A 49 16.82 9.48 15.70
N ASP A 50 17.04 10.28 14.66
CA ASP A 50 16.75 11.72 14.65
C ASP A 50 15.27 11.98 14.29
N ILE A 51 14.39 11.77 15.28
CA ILE A 51 12.94 11.88 15.11
C ILE A 51 12.51 13.31 14.70
N HIS A 52 13.14 14.32 15.28
CA HIS A 52 12.76 15.72 15.10
C HIS A 52 13.61 16.47 14.06
N ASN A 53 14.45 15.75 13.32
CA ASN A 53 15.38 16.33 12.35
C ASN A 53 16.27 17.43 12.99
N THR A 54 16.79 17.16 14.16
CA THR A 54 17.68 18.10 14.89
C THR A 54 18.95 18.39 14.15
N LYS A 55 19.37 17.49 13.24
CA LYS A 55 20.53 17.66 12.33
C LYS A 55 20.24 18.63 11.17
N GLY A 56 19.01 19.11 11.01
CA GLY A 56 18.63 20.03 9.93
C GLY A 56 18.78 19.44 8.52
N LEU A 57 18.59 18.13 8.35
CA LEU A 57 18.70 17.48 7.05
C LEU A 57 17.58 17.94 6.11
N PRO A 58 17.85 18.07 4.79
CA PRO A 58 16.80 18.29 3.80
C PRO A 58 15.71 17.23 3.88
N GLN A 59 14.48 17.56 3.46
CA GLN A 59 13.31 16.69 3.54
C GLN A 59 13.56 15.29 2.94
N SER A 60 14.30 15.21 1.82
CA SER A 60 14.64 13.95 1.16
C SER A 60 15.61 13.06 1.96
N TYR A 61 16.31 13.60 2.95
CA TYR A 61 17.32 12.90 3.77
C TYR A 61 16.93 12.81 5.25
N LYS A 62 15.74 13.27 5.65
CA LYS A 62 15.24 13.04 7.01
C LYS A 62 15.23 11.55 7.31
N GLU A 63 15.82 11.18 8.46
CA GLU A 63 15.95 9.78 8.87
C GLU A 63 14.58 9.19 9.28
N VAL A 64 13.70 10.01 9.85
CA VAL A 64 12.34 9.64 10.22
C VAL A 64 11.35 10.66 9.67
N GLU A 65 10.36 10.18 8.94
CA GLU A 65 9.23 10.95 8.47
C GLU A 65 8.00 10.54 9.29
N GLN A 66 7.41 11.52 9.95
CA GLN A 66 6.15 11.33 10.68
C GLN A 66 5.01 11.87 9.83
N GLU A 67 3.88 11.16 9.80
CA GLU A 67 2.67 11.70 9.20
C GLU A 67 2.14 12.84 10.07
N ASP A 68 1.94 14.02 9.48
CA ASP A 68 1.29 15.15 10.15
C ASP A 68 -0.20 14.84 10.38
N THR A 69 -0.64 15.01 11.61
CA THR A 69 -1.86 14.50 12.25
C THR A 69 -3.17 15.16 11.81
N LEU A 70 -3.38 15.40 10.54
CA LEU A 70 -4.71 15.72 10.02
C LEU A 70 -5.34 14.47 9.34
N LYS A 71 -5.41 13.36 10.08
CA LYS A 71 -6.26 12.23 9.68
C LYS A 71 -7.72 12.67 9.77
N ILE A 72 -8.35 12.87 8.63
CA ILE A 72 -9.80 12.83 8.54
C ILE A 72 -10.18 11.38 8.86
N GLU A 73 -10.98 11.18 9.91
CA GLU A 73 -11.50 9.87 10.30
C GLU A 73 -12.04 9.16 9.06
N ASN A 74 -11.54 7.95 8.79
CA ASN A 74 -11.84 7.07 7.65
C ASN A 74 -11.00 7.22 6.36
N LEU A 75 -10.04 8.12 6.26
CA LEU A 75 -9.07 8.09 5.17
C LEU A 75 -7.83 7.28 5.60
N ARG A 76 -7.44 6.32 4.79
CA ARG A 76 -6.18 5.60 4.97
C ARG A 76 -5.05 6.56 4.65
N GLY A 77 -4.36 7.01 5.70
CA GLY A 77 -3.17 7.81 5.57
C GLY A 77 -1.93 6.95 5.36
N ALA A 78 -0.79 7.60 5.20
CA ALA A 78 0.52 7.00 5.29
C ALA A 78 0.77 6.41 6.70
N PRO A 79 1.75 5.50 6.86
CA PRO A 79 2.13 4.98 8.18
C PRO A 79 2.59 6.12 9.10
N ASP A 80 2.35 5.98 10.41
CA ASP A 80 2.68 7.02 11.38
C ASP A 80 4.15 7.40 11.40
N TYR A 81 5.05 6.44 11.13
CA TYR A 81 6.48 6.68 11.00
C TYR A 81 7.05 5.90 9.81
N CYS A 82 7.92 6.56 9.07
CA CYS A 82 8.77 5.96 8.04
C CYS A 82 10.23 6.13 8.44
N PHE A 83 10.91 5.04 8.77
CA PHE A 83 12.34 5.01 9.06
C PHE A 83 13.13 4.76 7.78
N ARG A 84 14.07 5.66 7.44
CA ARG A 84 14.70 5.67 6.13
C ARG A 84 16.11 6.27 6.15
N LYS A 85 16.90 5.96 5.13
CA LYS A 85 18.18 6.63 4.86
C LYS A 85 17.98 7.86 3.96
N SER A 86 17.04 7.77 3.03
CA SER A 86 16.62 8.83 2.10
C SER A 86 15.20 8.58 1.64
N LYS A 87 14.62 9.51 0.88
CA LYS A 87 13.28 9.35 0.29
C LYS A 87 13.13 8.01 -0.46
N ASP A 88 14.20 7.57 -1.16
CA ASP A 88 14.20 6.38 -2.01
C ASP A 88 14.66 5.11 -1.28
N LYS A 89 15.25 5.23 -0.09
CA LYS A 89 15.74 4.09 0.69
C LYS A 89 15.08 4.03 2.07
N ARG A 90 13.92 3.40 2.12
CA ARG A 90 13.13 3.12 3.33
C ARG A 90 13.55 1.79 3.94
N PHE A 91 13.52 1.71 5.27
CA PHE A 91 13.90 0.49 6.01
C PHE A 91 12.68 -0.25 6.55
N PHE A 92 11.83 0.44 7.31
CA PHE A 92 10.59 -0.10 7.86
C PHE A 92 9.62 1.02 8.21
N TYR A 93 8.35 0.63 8.36
CA TYR A 93 7.29 1.48 8.88
C TYR A 93 6.94 1.11 10.31
N LEU A 94 6.42 2.08 11.06
CA LEU A 94 5.78 1.86 12.33
C LEU A 94 4.38 2.48 12.30
N GLU A 95 3.42 1.70 12.71
CA GLU A 95 2.03 2.11 12.96
C GLU A 95 1.82 2.22 14.45
N ALA A 96 1.39 3.37 14.93
CA ALA A 96 1.07 3.65 16.33
C ALA A 96 -0.41 3.40 16.60
N LYS A 97 -0.74 3.00 17.83
CA LYS A 97 -2.12 2.91 18.30
C LYS A 97 -2.24 3.47 19.71
N LYS A 98 -3.47 3.78 20.12
CA LYS A 98 -3.72 4.23 21.50
C LYS A 98 -3.48 3.07 22.47
N PRO A 99 -2.97 3.32 23.68
CA PRO A 99 -2.74 2.26 24.68
C PRO A 99 -4.01 1.50 25.10
N ILE A 100 -5.20 2.06 24.86
CA ILE A 100 -6.46 1.35 25.12
C ILE A 100 -6.74 0.22 24.11
N GLU A 101 -6.11 0.26 22.94
CA GLU A 101 -6.26 -0.77 21.92
C GLU A 101 -5.55 -2.06 22.37
N ASN A 102 -6.10 -3.21 21.96
CA ASN A 102 -5.43 -4.49 22.15
C ASN A 102 -4.80 -4.91 20.83
N ILE A 103 -3.55 -4.56 20.62
CA ILE A 103 -2.86 -4.86 19.36
C ILE A 103 -2.47 -6.35 19.24
N LYS A 104 -2.42 -7.08 20.37
CA LYS A 104 -2.17 -8.52 20.38
C LYS A 104 -3.24 -9.32 19.64
N GLU A 105 -4.49 -8.85 19.66
CA GLU A 105 -5.65 -9.57 19.16
C GLU A 105 -6.40 -8.83 18.03
N ASN A 106 -6.04 -7.60 17.72
CA ASN A 106 -6.72 -6.82 16.69
C ASN A 106 -6.19 -7.14 15.29
N ASN A 107 -6.94 -7.98 14.55
CA ASN A 107 -6.60 -8.37 13.18
C ASN A 107 -6.50 -7.18 12.22
N ALA A 108 -7.35 -6.16 12.39
CA ALA A 108 -7.39 -5.01 11.48
C ALA A 108 -6.10 -4.18 11.58
N HIS A 109 -5.58 -3.95 12.79
CA HIS A 109 -4.33 -3.22 12.99
C HIS A 109 -3.12 -3.98 12.42
N ALA A 110 -3.05 -5.29 12.66
CA ALA A 110 -2.01 -6.15 12.10
C ALA A 110 -2.05 -6.17 10.56
N LEU A 111 -3.25 -6.27 9.99
CA LEU A 111 -3.45 -6.24 8.54
C LEU A 111 -3.04 -4.88 7.95
N GLN A 112 -3.43 -3.77 8.57
CA GLN A 112 -3.05 -2.42 8.16
C GLN A 112 -1.53 -2.25 8.15
N THR A 113 -0.85 -2.61 9.25
CA THR A 113 0.60 -2.52 9.39
C THR A 113 1.35 -3.31 8.31
N ARG A 114 0.90 -4.54 8.04
CA ARG A 114 1.47 -5.38 6.97
C ARG A 114 1.18 -4.81 5.58
N THR A 115 0.00 -4.24 5.39
CA THR A 115 -0.39 -3.64 4.11
C THR A 115 0.52 -2.46 3.77
N TYR A 116 0.83 -1.59 4.73
CA TYR A 116 1.80 -0.51 4.52
C TYR A 116 3.18 -1.05 4.14
N GLY A 117 3.73 -1.98 4.92
CA GLY A 117 5.06 -2.52 4.65
C GLY A 117 5.17 -3.24 3.30
N TRP A 118 4.16 -4.03 2.94
CA TRP A 118 4.12 -4.73 1.66
C TRP A 118 4.06 -3.75 0.48
N ASN A 119 3.19 -2.72 0.55
CA ASN A 119 3.09 -1.69 -0.49
C ASN A 119 4.36 -0.84 -0.60
N GLY A 120 5.05 -0.60 0.52
CA GLY A 120 6.37 0.05 0.56
C GLY A 120 7.52 -0.83 0.07
N ASN A 121 7.25 -2.08 -0.33
CA ASN A 121 8.23 -3.10 -0.71
C ASN A 121 9.26 -3.39 0.41
N LEU A 122 8.85 -3.27 1.66
CA LEU A 122 9.68 -3.46 2.84
C LEU A 122 9.64 -4.91 3.32
N SER A 123 10.69 -5.33 4.03
CA SER A 123 10.76 -6.67 4.61
C SER A 123 9.93 -6.80 5.88
N ILE A 124 9.85 -5.73 6.65
CA ILE A 124 9.17 -5.69 7.95
C ILE A 124 8.40 -4.39 8.17
N SER A 125 7.42 -4.44 9.08
CA SER A 125 6.80 -3.28 9.71
C SER A 125 6.51 -3.56 11.18
N ILE A 126 6.37 -2.49 11.96
CA ILE A 126 6.14 -2.54 13.40
C ILE A 126 4.77 -1.97 13.70
N LEU A 127 4.05 -2.61 14.63
CA LEU A 127 2.82 -2.12 15.24
C LEU A 127 3.08 -1.94 16.73
N SER A 128 2.85 -0.74 17.29
CA SER A 128 3.11 -0.48 18.70
C SER A 128 2.20 0.60 19.28
N ASP A 129 1.83 0.40 20.53
CA ASP A 129 1.23 1.40 21.43
C ASP A 129 2.11 1.67 22.65
N PHE A 130 3.39 1.35 22.56
CA PHE A 130 4.39 1.30 23.61
C PHE A 130 4.15 0.18 24.65
N GLU A 131 2.89 -0.07 25.04
CA GLU A 131 2.58 -1.22 25.92
C GLU A 131 2.92 -2.54 25.24
N GLU A 132 2.64 -2.61 23.94
CA GLU A 132 2.82 -3.78 23.11
C GLU A 132 3.66 -3.41 21.87
N PHE A 133 4.49 -4.35 21.44
CA PHE A 133 5.34 -4.26 20.26
C PHE A 133 5.16 -5.51 19.41
N GLY A 134 4.64 -5.36 18.23
CA GLY A 134 4.48 -6.43 17.24
C GLY A 134 5.34 -6.19 16.01
N LEU A 135 6.22 -7.14 15.67
CA LEU A 135 7.03 -7.13 14.44
C LEU A 135 6.40 -8.05 13.41
N TYR A 136 6.19 -7.56 12.20
CA TYR A 136 5.53 -8.30 11.12
C TYR A 136 6.41 -8.42 9.87
N ASP A 137 6.39 -9.63 9.26
CA ASP A 137 6.94 -9.91 7.93
C ASP A 137 6.02 -9.32 6.85
N CYS A 138 6.55 -8.40 6.06
CA CYS A 138 5.84 -7.74 4.97
C CYS A 138 6.24 -8.25 3.57
N THR A 139 6.97 -9.38 3.48
CA THR A 139 7.40 -9.96 2.20
C THR A 139 6.31 -10.77 1.51
N LYS A 140 5.14 -10.96 2.16
CA LYS A 140 3.99 -11.69 1.65
C LYS A 140 2.78 -10.78 1.51
N LYS A 141 2.06 -10.94 0.39
CA LYS A 141 0.81 -10.21 0.13
C LYS A 141 -0.16 -10.37 1.30
N PRO A 142 -0.62 -9.29 1.93
CA PRO A 142 -1.63 -9.34 2.97
C PRO A 142 -2.99 -9.73 2.37
N LYS A 143 -3.80 -10.47 3.15
CA LYS A 143 -5.14 -10.91 2.78
C LYS A 143 -6.13 -10.49 3.84
N GLU A 144 -7.35 -10.17 3.44
CA GLU A 144 -8.46 -9.81 4.36
C GLU A 144 -8.70 -10.88 5.45
N THR A 145 -8.42 -12.14 5.15
CA THR A 145 -8.59 -13.28 6.07
C THR A 145 -7.42 -13.47 7.03
N ASP A 146 -6.37 -12.65 6.94
CA ASP A 146 -5.20 -12.76 7.82
C ASP A 146 -5.56 -12.35 9.25
N THR A 147 -4.95 -13.06 10.20
CA THR A 147 -5.10 -12.79 11.64
C THR A 147 -3.86 -12.07 12.17
N VAL A 148 -3.93 -11.59 13.41
CA VAL A 148 -2.78 -10.98 14.12
C VAL A 148 -1.55 -11.89 14.16
N ARG A 149 -1.73 -13.21 14.11
CA ARG A 149 -0.63 -14.19 14.14
C ARG A 149 -0.02 -14.41 12.76
N THR A 150 -0.73 -14.01 11.69
CA THR A 150 -0.24 -14.16 10.33
C THR A 150 0.98 -13.28 10.12
N ALA A 151 2.11 -13.91 9.78
CA ALA A 151 3.38 -13.23 9.53
C ALA A 151 3.93 -12.39 10.71
N ARG A 152 3.42 -12.56 11.94
CA ARG A 152 4.01 -11.97 13.13
C ARG A 152 5.31 -12.69 13.46
N LEU A 153 6.42 -11.95 13.44
CA LEU A 153 7.76 -12.46 13.72
C LEU A 153 8.09 -12.42 15.19
N GLU A 154 7.75 -11.32 15.86
CA GLU A 154 7.97 -11.11 17.29
C GLU A 154 6.79 -10.36 17.91
N TYR A 155 6.59 -10.62 19.19
CA TYR A 155 5.65 -9.90 20.02
C TYR A 155 6.21 -9.81 21.45
N MET A 156 6.21 -8.60 22.00
CA MET A 156 6.62 -8.34 23.38
C MET A 156 5.81 -7.21 23.98
N THR A 157 5.80 -7.12 25.30
CA THR A 157 5.22 -6.01 26.05
C THR A 157 6.32 -5.09 26.60
N TYR A 158 5.97 -3.88 27.04
CA TYR A 158 6.93 -2.97 27.65
C TYR A 158 7.73 -3.61 28.82
N LYS A 159 7.15 -4.59 29.52
CA LYS A 159 7.81 -5.35 30.59
C LYS A 159 8.94 -6.24 30.09
N ASP A 160 8.94 -6.55 28.81
CA ASP A 160 9.94 -7.39 28.17
C ASP A 160 11.08 -6.57 27.52
N TYR A 161 10.96 -5.23 27.46
CA TYR A 161 11.94 -4.38 26.73
C TYR A 161 13.33 -4.46 27.32
N GLU A 162 13.47 -4.45 28.65
CA GLU A 162 14.77 -4.58 29.30
C GLU A 162 15.41 -5.95 29.01
N LYS A 163 14.64 -7.02 29.15
CA LYS A 163 15.11 -8.40 28.91
C LYS A 163 15.50 -8.62 27.44
N ASN A 164 14.76 -8.02 26.50
CA ASN A 164 15.01 -8.16 25.07
C ASN A 164 15.76 -6.95 24.49
N PHE A 165 16.46 -6.19 25.33
CA PHE A 165 17.10 -4.95 24.89
C PHE A 165 18.19 -5.21 23.85
N ASP A 166 18.95 -6.28 23.97
CA ASP A 166 19.96 -6.66 22.97
C ASP A 166 19.32 -6.87 21.58
N PHE A 167 18.19 -7.56 21.52
CA PHE A 167 17.44 -7.73 20.28
C PHE A 167 16.96 -6.38 19.71
N LEU A 168 16.39 -5.51 20.56
CA LEU A 168 15.92 -4.17 20.14
C LEU A 168 17.07 -3.32 19.62
N TRP A 169 18.21 -3.30 20.33
CA TRP A 169 19.37 -2.51 19.95
C TRP A 169 20.04 -3.03 18.69
N ASP A 170 20.35 -4.32 18.65
CA ASP A 170 21.10 -4.94 17.54
C ASP A 170 20.29 -5.02 16.25
N THR A 171 18.95 -4.94 16.35
CA THR A 171 18.06 -4.95 15.19
C THR A 171 17.65 -3.55 14.75
N PHE A 172 17.25 -2.67 15.70
CA PHE A 172 16.54 -1.45 15.39
C PHE A 172 17.28 -0.16 15.75
N SER A 173 18.45 -0.22 16.43
CA SER A 173 19.24 1.00 16.59
C SER A 173 19.59 1.57 15.20
N ARG A 174 19.65 2.89 15.12
CA ARG A 174 19.95 3.59 13.87
C ARG A 174 21.18 3.00 13.17
N ASP A 175 22.27 2.84 13.91
CA ASP A 175 23.54 2.38 13.34
C ASP A 175 23.48 0.92 12.90
N ALA A 176 22.76 0.05 13.64
CA ALA A 176 22.51 -1.34 13.22
C ALA A 176 21.70 -1.38 11.90
N VAL A 177 20.63 -0.57 11.79
CA VAL A 177 19.80 -0.51 10.59
C VAL A 177 20.56 0.02 9.39
N PHE A 178 21.37 1.06 9.58
CA PHE A 178 22.24 1.59 8.52
C PHE A 178 23.34 0.58 8.14
N GLY A 179 23.74 -0.28 9.07
CA GLY A 179 24.66 -1.41 8.88
C GLY A 179 24.03 -2.64 8.22
N GLY A 180 22.72 -2.65 7.99
CA GLY A 180 22.03 -3.74 7.29
C GLY A 180 21.37 -4.79 8.19
N SER A 181 21.12 -4.50 9.49
CA SER A 181 20.45 -5.43 10.41
C SER A 181 19.08 -5.91 9.92
N ILE A 182 18.35 -5.06 9.16
CA ILE A 182 17.03 -5.39 8.61
C ILE A 182 17.12 -6.39 7.45
N ASP A 183 18.25 -6.48 6.76
CA ASP A 183 18.43 -7.36 5.60
C ASP A 183 18.31 -8.86 5.99
N GLN A 184 18.54 -9.21 7.27
CA GLN A 184 18.31 -10.56 7.75
C GLN A 184 16.87 -11.05 7.58
N PHE A 185 15.89 -10.14 7.62
CA PHE A 185 14.48 -10.47 7.42
C PHE A 185 14.14 -10.66 5.94
N ALA A 186 14.89 -10.02 5.03
CA ALA A 186 14.76 -10.20 3.60
C ALA A 186 15.39 -11.52 3.11
N SER A 187 16.59 -11.85 3.61
CA SER A 187 17.46 -12.91 3.04
C SER A 187 16.96 -14.33 3.25
N LYS A 188 16.25 -14.61 4.35
CA LYS A 188 15.77 -15.98 4.64
C LYS A 188 14.66 -16.47 3.72
N LYS A 189 14.01 -15.59 2.93
CA LYS A 189 12.84 -15.92 2.11
C LYS A 189 12.95 -15.59 0.61
N ILE A 190 14.01 -14.91 0.17
CA ILE A 190 14.24 -14.63 -1.27
C ILE A 190 14.27 -15.95 -2.09
N LYS A 191 14.70 -17.06 -1.48
CA LYS A 191 14.71 -18.39 -2.11
C LYS A 191 13.32 -19.03 -2.31
N ARG A 192 12.23 -18.48 -1.74
CA ARG A 192 10.88 -19.10 -1.79
C ARG A 192 9.84 -18.30 -2.59
N GLY A 193 10.27 -17.33 -3.40
CA GLY A 193 9.39 -16.43 -4.15
C GLY A 193 8.79 -15.33 -3.27
N LYS A 194 9.06 -14.09 -3.63
CA LYS A 194 8.49 -12.88 -3.03
C LYS A 194 7.24 -12.50 -3.81
N ASP A 195 6.13 -12.29 -3.10
CA ASP A 195 4.92 -11.74 -3.70
C ASP A 195 5.12 -10.21 -3.81
N THR A 196 5.76 -9.74 -4.87
CA THR A 196 6.04 -8.31 -5.04
C THR A 196 4.78 -7.58 -5.51
N VAL A 197 4.66 -6.31 -5.09
CA VAL A 197 3.47 -5.48 -5.39
C VAL A 197 3.25 -5.36 -6.88
N ASP A 198 4.32 -5.16 -7.67
CA ASP A 198 4.26 -5.05 -9.13
C ASP A 198 3.71 -6.31 -9.79
N LYS A 199 4.20 -7.49 -9.38
CA LYS A 199 3.71 -8.78 -9.91
C LYS A 199 2.25 -9.03 -9.56
N GLU A 200 1.89 -8.81 -8.29
CA GLU A 200 0.53 -9.01 -7.83
C GLU A 200 -0.44 -8.00 -8.46
N PHE A 201 0.01 -6.76 -8.66
CA PHE A 201 -0.79 -5.75 -9.34
C PHE A 201 -1.00 -6.13 -10.82
N LEU A 202 0.03 -6.61 -11.50
CA LEU A 202 -0.10 -7.13 -12.87
C LEU A 202 -1.10 -8.30 -12.95
N ILE A 203 -1.09 -9.22 -11.99
CA ILE A 203 -2.07 -10.33 -11.92
C ILE A 203 -3.49 -9.76 -11.78
N SER A 204 -3.69 -8.73 -10.96
CA SER A 204 -4.99 -8.07 -10.82
C SER A 204 -5.42 -7.38 -12.11
N LEU A 205 -4.50 -6.67 -12.78
CA LEU A 205 -4.76 -6.02 -14.07
C LEU A 205 -5.18 -7.05 -15.14
N ASP A 206 -4.46 -8.17 -15.25
CA ASP A 206 -4.78 -9.22 -16.21
C ASP A 206 -6.14 -9.88 -15.89
N LYS A 207 -6.47 -10.07 -14.61
CA LYS A 207 -7.78 -10.55 -14.18
C LYS A 207 -8.90 -9.60 -14.59
N TRP A 208 -8.79 -8.31 -14.30
CA TRP A 208 -9.79 -7.31 -14.65
C TRP A 208 -9.95 -7.17 -16.16
N ARG A 209 -8.83 -7.23 -16.89
CA ARG A 209 -8.81 -7.24 -18.35
C ARG A 209 -9.62 -8.42 -18.91
N THR A 210 -9.39 -9.62 -18.38
CA THR A 210 -10.10 -10.83 -18.80
C THR A 210 -11.60 -10.72 -18.54
N GLN A 211 -12.00 -10.28 -17.34
CA GLN A 211 -13.40 -10.11 -16.96
C GLN A 211 -14.12 -9.09 -17.83
N LEU A 212 -13.50 -7.94 -18.11
CA LEU A 212 -14.07 -6.92 -18.99
C LEU A 212 -14.18 -7.43 -20.42
N ALA A 213 -13.12 -8.03 -20.95
CA ALA A 213 -13.09 -8.50 -22.34
C ALA A 213 -14.17 -9.56 -22.62
N GLU A 214 -14.29 -10.56 -21.72
CA GLU A 214 -15.32 -11.61 -21.87
C GLU A 214 -16.74 -11.00 -21.81
N ASN A 215 -16.98 -10.07 -20.90
CA ASN A 215 -18.29 -9.47 -20.74
C ASN A 215 -18.64 -8.52 -21.90
N ILE A 216 -17.72 -7.65 -22.29
CA ILE A 216 -17.92 -6.72 -23.42
C ILE A 216 -18.16 -7.51 -24.71
N SER A 217 -17.34 -8.50 -25.00
CA SER A 217 -17.52 -9.36 -26.19
C SER A 217 -18.88 -10.10 -26.20
N LEU A 218 -19.37 -10.50 -25.01
CA LEU A 218 -20.67 -11.16 -24.88
C LEU A 218 -21.85 -10.21 -25.10
N ARG A 219 -21.78 -9.01 -24.49
CA ARG A 219 -22.89 -8.05 -24.47
C ARG A 219 -22.99 -7.22 -25.75
N ASN A 220 -21.86 -6.93 -26.39
CA ASN A 220 -21.78 -6.09 -27.57
C ASN A 220 -21.39 -6.93 -28.82
N LYS A 221 -21.96 -8.11 -28.92
CA LYS A 221 -21.66 -9.07 -29.98
C LYS A 221 -22.00 -8.50 -31.35
N ASN A 222 -21.06 -8.56 -32.30
CA ASN A 222 -21.12 -8.01 -33.65
C ASN A 222 -21.14 -6.45 -33.73
N GLU A 223 -21.00 -5.75 -32.64
CA GLU A 223 -20.97 -4.26 -32.60
C GLU A 223 -19.54 -3.73 -32.51
N ILE A 224 -18.60 -4.56 -32.02
CA ILE A 224 -17.19 -4.20 -31.88
C ILE A 224 -16.28 -5.27 -32.46
N ASP A 225 -15.16 -4.87 -33.03
CA ASP A 225 -14.09 -5.74 -33.47
C ASP A 225 -13.04 -5.95 -32.37
N GLU A 226 -12.00 -6.74 -32.67
CA GLU A 226 -10.95 -7.09 -31.68
C GLU A 226 -10.10 -5.87 -31.29
N ASP A 227 -9.83 -4.96 -32.21
CA ASP A 227 -9.06 -3.74 -31.92
C ASP A 227 -9.87 -2.79 -31.02
N GLN A 228 -11.15 -2.62 -31.30
CA GLN A 228 -12.09 -1.84 -30.48
C GLN A 228 -12.27 -2.47 -29.10
N LEU A 229 -12.30 -3.80 -28.98
CA LEU A 229 -12.34 -4.52 -27.71
C LEU A 229 -11.10 -4.25 -26.88
N ASN A 230 -9.91 -4.42 -27.47
CA ASN A 230 -8.64 -4.16 -26.81
C ASN A 230 -8.53 -2.70 -26.34
N PHE A 231 -8.89 -1.76 -27.23
CA PHE A 231 -8.92 -0.33 -26.90
C PHE A 231 -9.87 -0.04 -25.72
N SER A 232 -11.10 -0.52 -25.79
CA SER A 232 -12.12 -0.25 -24.78
C SER A 232 -11.76 -0.79 -23.41
N VAL A 233 -11.28 -2.04 -23.34
CA VAL A 233 -10.82 -2.67 -22.10
C VAL A 233 -9.66 -1.87 -21.50
N GLN A 234 -8.70 -1.46 -22.34
CA GLN A 234 -7.57 -0.65 -21.90
C GLN A 234 -8.03 0.69 -21.34
N GLN A 235 -8.87 1.43 -22.07
CA GLN A 235 -9.35 2.75 -21.66
C GLN A 235 -10.13 2.70 -20.34
N ILE A 236 -11.00 1.71 -20.17
CA ILE A 236 -11.80 1.57 -18.93
C ILE A 236 -10.87 1.32 -17.74
N ILE A 237 -9.92 0.40 -17.86
CA ILE A 237 -8.97 0.09 -16.76
C ILE A 237 -8.12 1.31 -16.44
N ASP A 238 -7.59 2.00 -17.44
CA ASP A 238 -6.75 3.19 -17.29
C ASP A 238 -7.48 4.30 -16.52
N ARG A 239 -8.73 4.56 -16.89
CA ARG A 239 -9.59 5.55 -16.23
C ARG A 239 -9.89 5.19 -14.78
N LEU A 240 -10.23 3.92 -14.51
CA LEU A 240 -10.51 3.45 -13.16
C LEU A 240 -9.27 3.55 -12.26
N ILE A 241 -8.09 3.14 -12.76
CA ILE A 241 -6.83 3.22 -12.01
C ILE A 241 -6.44 4.68 -11.76
N PHE A 242 -6.54 5.54 -12.77
CA PHE A 242 -6.25 6.96 -12.61
C PHE A 242 -7.08 7.58 -11.48
N LEU A 243 -8.40 7.32 -11.48
CA LEU A 243 -9.30 7.86 -10.47
C LEU A 243 -9.02 7.27 -9.08
N ARG A 244 -8.71 5.96 -8.99
CA ARG A 244 -8.32 5.35 -7.73
C ARG A 244 -7.02 5.94 -7.16
N ILE A 245 -6.03 6.19 -8.01
CA ILE A 245 -4.79 6.87 -7.59
C ILE A 245 -5.10 8.30 -7.13
N ALA A 246 -5.97 9.01 -7.83
CA ALA A 246 -6.40 10.37 -7.47
C ALA A 246 -7.14 10.40 -6.11
N GLU A 247 -7.99 9.41 -5.84
CA GLU A 247 -8.67 9.25 -4.55
C GLU A 247 -7.68 8.96 -3.42
N ASP A 248 -6.76 7.99 -3.57
CA ASP A 248 -5.79 7.65 -2.54
C ASP A 248 -4.82 8.81 -2.24
N ARG A 249 -4.56 9.66 -3.23
CA ARG A 249 -3.73 10.87 -3.08
C ARG A 249 -4.50 12.12 -2.66
N ASN A 250 -5.76 11.97 -2.23
CA ASN A 250 -6.63 13.07 -1.81
C ASN A 250 -6.84 14.17 -2.87
N ILE A 251 -6.67 13.86 -4.14
CA ILE A 251 -6.99 14.75 -5.27
C ILE A 251 -8.50 14.67 -5.57
N GLU A 252 -9.07 13.48 -5.45
CA GLU A 252 -10.51 13.21 -5.54
C GLU A 252 -11.05 12.73 -4.17
N PRO A 253 -12.35 12.90 -3.89
CA PRO A 253 -12.97 12.32 -2.69
C PRO A 253 -12.84 10.81 -2.68
N TYR A 254 -12.36 10.25 -1.56
CA TYR A 254 -12.22 8.81 -1.41
C TYR A 254 -13.58 8.10 -1.49
N GLY A 255 -13.65 7.03 -2.25
CA GLY A 255 -14.86 6.25 -2.44
C GLY A 255 -15.76 6.76 -3.57
N ASN A 256 -15.34 7.73 -4.35
CA ASN A 256 -16.12 8.28 -5.46
C ASN A 256 -16.53 7.20 -6.48
N LEU A 257 -15.61 6.31 -6.89
CA LEU A 257 -15.94 5.19 -7.79
C LEU A 257 -16.85 4.17 -7.11
N SER A 258 -16.62 3.82 -5.85
CA SER A 258 -17.43 2.84 -5.13
C SER A 258 -18.87 3.33 -4.89
N ALA A 259 -19.07 4.63 -4.75
CA ALA A 259 -20.40 5.24 -4.62
C ALA A 259 -21.27 5.05 -5.88
N GLN A 260 -20.66 4.78 -7.04
CA GLN A 260 -21.37 4.54 -8.30
C GLN A 260 -21.95 3.13 -8.41
N LEU A 261 -21.65 2.25 -7.46
CA LEU A 261 -22.15 0.87 -7.43
C LEU A 261 -23.59 0.78 -6.84
N SER A 262 -24.48 1.61 -7.34
CA SER A 262 -25.87 1.69 -6.89
C SER A 262 -26.82 1.92 -8.07
N GLY A 263 -28.11 1.59 -7.91
CA GLY A 263 -29.11 1.72 -8.97
C GLY A 263 -29.02 0.63 -10.02
N ASP A 264 -29.53 0.91 -11.23
CA ASP A 264 -29.76 -0.09 -12.28
C ASP A 264 -28.59 -0.31 -13.24
N ASN A 265 -27.71 0.69 -13.43
CA ASN A 265 -26.59 0.60 -14.37
C ASN A 265 -25.33 1.28 -13.80
N TYR A 266 -24.44 0.45 -13.21
CA TYR A 266 -23.21 0.92 -12.58
C TYR A 266 -22.23 1.53 -13.57
N TYR A 267 -22.12 0.94 -14.78
CA TYR A 267 -21.20 1.46 -15.78
C TYR A 267 -21.63 2.86 -16.27
N ARG A 268 -22.93 3.08 -16.47
CA ARG A 268 -23.43 4.40 -16.85
C ARG A 268 -23.18 5.46 -15.77
N ASN A 269 -23.29 5.09 -14.50
CA ASN A 269 -22.93 5.98 -13.39
C ASN A 269 -21.43 6.34 -13.45
N ILE A 270 -20.56 5.37 -13.71
CA ILE A 270 -19.11 5.57 -13.84
C ILE A 270 -18.77 6.45 -15.05
N LEU A 271 -19.49 6.34 -16.17
CA LEU A 271 -19.32 7.25 -17.30
C LEU A 271 -19.57 8.71 -16.91
N GLY A 272 -20.51 8.97 -15.99
CA GLY A 272 -20.72 10.30 -15.42
C GLY A 272 -19.47 10.81 -14.65
N VAL A 273 -18.80 9.93 -13.91
CA VAL A 273 -17.52 10.28 -13.25
C VAL A 273 -16.42 10.56 -14.27
N PHE A 274 -16.34 9.78 -15.36
CA PHE A 274 -15.38 10.03 -16.44
C PHE A 274 -15.61 11.39 -17.12
N THR A 275 -16.87 11.76 -17.33
CA THR A 275 -17.23 13.09 -17.88
C THR A 275 -16.77 14.21 -16.94
N ASN A 276 -16.99 14.07 -15.63
CA ASN A 276 -16.52 15.04 -14.64
C ASN A 276 -14.99 15.12 -14.62
N ALA A 277 -14.31 13.97 -14.71
CA ALA A 277 -12.86 13.92 -14.80
C ALA A 277 -12.31 14.61 -16.07
N ASN A 278 -12.98 14.46 -17.21
CA ASN A 278 -12.61 15.18 -18.44
C ASN A 278 -12.66 16.70 -18.22
N ASN A 279 -13.75 17.19 -17.62
CA ASN A 279 -13.93 18.62 -17.33
C ASN A 279 -12.87 19.15 -16.34
N ARG A 280 -12.44 18.33 -15.38
CA ARG A 280 -11.49 18.73 -14.35
C ARG A 280 -10.04 18.67 -14.83
N TYR A 281 -9.66 17.57 -15.49
CA TYR A 281 -8.25 17.29 -15.82
C TYR A 281 -7.88 17.70 -17.25
N ASN A 282 -8.85 17.90 -18.12
CA ASN A 282 -8.65 18.22 -19.53
C ASN A 282 -7.56 17.35 -20.18
N SER A 283 -7.59 16.05 -19.89
CA SER A 283 -6.61 15.07 -20.35
C SER A 283 -7.17 14.22 -21.48
N GLY A 284 -6.32 13.80 -22.40
CA GLY A 284 -6.73 12.93 -23.51
C GLY A 284 -7.30 11.58 -23.07
N LEU A 285 -7.07 11.18 -21.81
CA LEU A 285 -7.56 9.92 -21.24
C LEU A 285 -9.09 9.88 -21.13
N PHE A 286 -9.71 11.00 -20.76
CA PHE A 286 -11.16 11.11 -20.55
C PHE A 286 -11.89 11.81 -21.69
N ASP A 287 -11.19 12.22 -22.75
CA ASP A 287 -11.73 12.99 -23.86
C ASP A 287 -12.72 12.14 -24.70
N PRO A 288 -14.03 12.45 -24.69
CA PRO A 288 -15.03 11.69 -25.41
C PRO A 288 -14.90 11.83 -26.94
N THR A 289 -14.16 12.83 -27.41
CA THR A 289 -13.92 13.00 -28.87
C THR A 289 -12.90 12.01 -29.40
N LYS A 290 -12.06 11.47 -28.52
CA LYS A 290 -11.04 10.46 -28.84
C LYS A 290 -11.50 9.03 -28.57
N ASP A 291 -12.62 8.88 -27.88
CA ASP A 291 -13.17 7.59 -27.47
C ASP A 291 -14.69 7.60 -27.64
N THR A 292 -15.14 7.21 -28.80
CA THR A 292 -16.56 7.05 -29.13
C THR A 292 -17.09 5.65 -28.83
N THR A 293 -16.21 4.69 -28.54
CA THR A 293 -16.59 3.28 -28.37
C THR A 293 -17.02 2.98 -26.95
N THR A 294 -16.22 3.38 -25.93
CA THR A 294 -16.50 2.98 -24.54
C THR A 294 -17.79 3.56 -24.00
N THR A 295 -18.26 4.70 -24.50
CA THR A 295 -19.49 5.35 -24.02
C THR A 295 -20.77 4.60 -24.38
N GLU A 296 -20.71 3.77 -25.43
CA GLU A 296 -21.87 3.05 -25.97
C GLU A 296 -21.93 1.57 -25.49
N LEU A 297 -20.92 1.10 -24.79
CA LEU A 297 -20.83 -0.30 -24.37
C LEU A 297 -21.85 -0.67 -23.30
N GLU A 298 -22.40 -1.87 -23.43
CA GLU A 298 -23.13 -2.56 -22.37
C GLU A 298 -22.18 -3.44 -21.54
N ILE A 299 -22.14 -3.20 -20.24
CA ILE A 299 -21.31 -3.96 -19.29
C ILE A 299 -22.17 -4.34 -18.07
N ASP A 300 -22.14 -5.61 -17.67
CA ASP A 300 -22.91 -6.10 -16.55
C ASP A 300 -22.48 -5.46 -15.22
N ASN A 301 -23.47 -5.08 -14.41
CA ASN A 301 -23.25 -4.55 -13.06
C ASN A 301 -22.36 -5.45 -12.20
N LYS A 302 -22.48 -6.78 -12.35
CA LYS A 302 -21.66 -7.75 -11.61
C LYS A 302 -20.19 -7.56 -11.89
N VAL A 303 -19.78 -7.40 -13.16
CA VAL A 303 -18.38 -7.25 -13.56
C VAL A 303 -17.83 -5.92 -13.04
N ILE A 304 -18.54 -4.84 -13.22
CA ILE A 304 -18.14 -3.51 -12.71
C ILE A 304 -18.00 -3.54 -11.18
N LYS A 305 -18.97 -4.15 -10.49
CA LYS A 305 -18.93 -4.27 -9.02
C LYS A 305 -17.71 -5.07 -8.53
N GLU A 306 -17.41 -6.17 -9.18
CA GLU A 306 -16.26 -7.00 -8.81
C GLU A 306 -14.96 -6.21 -8.99
N ILE A 307 -14.74 -5.60 -10.15
CA ILE A 307 -13.51 -4.84 -10.45
C ILE A 307 -13.36 -3.66 -9.50
N VAL A 308 -14.38 -2.81 -9.38
CA VAL A 308 -14.30 -1.61 -8.53
C VAL A 308 -14.13 -2.01 -7.07
N SER A 309 -14.88 -3.02 -6.56
CA SER A 309 -14.72 -3.47 -5.17
C SER A 309 -13.32 -4.01 -4.87
N GLU A 310 -12.66 -4.63 -5.83
CA GLU A 310 -11.28 -5.12 -5.69
C GLU A 310 -10.23 -4.00 -5.73
N MET A 311 -10.62 -2.78 -6.02
CA MET A 311 -9.76 -1.59 -5.94
C MET A 311 -9.80 -0.90 -4.57
N TYR A 312 -10.69 -1.32 -3.66
CA TYR A 312 -10.86 -0.73 -2.33
C TYR A 312 -10.60 -1.75 -1.21
N TYR A 313 -10.03 -1.23 -0.14
CA TYR A 313 -9.81 -2.02 1.09
C TYR A 313 -11.16 -2.45 1.70
N PRO A 314 -11.22 -3.61 2.36
CA PRO A 314 -10.12 -4.54 2.64
C PRO A 314 -9.82 -5.54 1.52
N LYS A 315 -10.62 -5.58 0.44
CA LYS A 315 -10.41 -6.51 -0.69
C LYS A 315 -9.14 -6.18 -1.47
N SER A 316 -8.87 -4.89 -1.68
CA SER A 316 -7.63 -4.42 -2.27
C SER A 316 -6.51 -4.39 -1.24
N PRO A 317 -5.37 -5.03 -1.49
CA PRO A 317 -4.18 -4.82 -0.68
C PRO A 317 -3.38 -3.60 -1.14
N TYR A 318 -3.76 -2.93 -2.24
CA TYR A 318 -3.00 -1.84 -2.85
C TYR A 318 -3.31 -0.51 -2.17
N LEU A 319 -2.26 0.25 -1.86
CA LEU A 319 -2.31 1.62 -1.35
C LEU A 319 -1.51 2.51 -2.32
N PHE A 320 -2.21 3.18 -3.23
CA PHE A 320 -1.59 3.94 -4.31
C PHE A 320 -0.89 5.22 -3.85
N ASP A 321 -1.09 5.66 -2.62
CA ASP A 321 -0.32 6.71 -1.97
C ASP A 321 1.04 6.23 -1.45
N VAL A 322 1.15 4.94 -1.10
CA VAL A 322 2.36 4.30 -0.57
C VAL A 322 3.22 3.66 -1.66
N ILE A 323 2.57 3.07 -2.70
CA ILE A 323 3.26 2.41 -3.82
C ILE A 323 4.06 3.44 -4.61
N SER A 324 5.33 3.14 -4.88
CA SER A 324 6.16 4.04 -5.67
C SER A 324 5.73 4.06 -7.16
N VAL A 325 6.05 5.17 -7.84
CA VAL A 325 5.72 5.35 -9.26
C VAL A 325 6.43 4.31 -10.13
N GLU A 326 7.64 3.89 -9.75
CA GLU A 326 8.43 2.90 -10.45
C GLU A 326 7.76 1.51 -10.42
N ILE A 327 7.17 1.14 -9.27
CA ILE A 327 6.43 -0.13 -9.11
C ILE A 327 5.19 -0.12 -9.99
N LEU A 328 4.42 0.96 -9.97
CA LEU A 328 3.23 1.12 -10.82
C LEU A 328 3.63 1.10 -12.30
N GLY A 329 4.70 1.84 -12.66
CA GLY A 329 5.22 1.92 -14.02
C GLY A 329 5.63 0.56 -14.57
N SER A 330 6.37 -0.23 -13.78
CA SER A 330 6.80 -1.58 -14.17
C SER A 330 5.64 -2.53 -14.43
N ALA A 331 4.62 -2.54 -13.55
CA ALA A 331 3.43 -3.36 -13.75
C ALA A 331 2.64 -2.93 -14.99
N TYR A 332 2.54 -1.61 -15.18
CA TYR A 332 1.77 -1.02 -16.28
C TYR A 332 2.42 -1.26 -17.64
N GLU A 333 3.74 -1.17 -17.74
CA GLU A 333 4.50 -1.49 -18.95
C GLU A 333 4.25 -2.92 -19.39
N GLN A 334 4.33 -3.88 -18.45
CA GLN A 334 4.05 -5.29 -18.74
C GLN A 334 2.58 -5.52 -19.15
N PHE A 335 1.65 -4.78 -18.55
CA PHE A 335 0.24 -4.77 -18.91
C PHE A 335 0.02 -4.28 -20.35
N LEU A 336 0.61 -3.15 -20.74
CA LEU A 336 0.51 -2.59 -22.10
C LEU A 336 1.15 -3.48 -23.16
N GLY A 337 2.11 -4.30 -22.77
CA GLY A 337 2.78 -5.26 -23.64
C GLY A 337 1.96 -6.47 -24.07
N LYS A 338 0.72 -6.58 -23.62
CA LYS A 338 -0.18 -7.70 -23.88
C LYS A 338 -1.37 -7.28 -24.72
N THR A 339 -1.96 -8.25 -25.45
CA THR A 339 -3.19 -8.10 -26.23
C THR A 339 -4.21 -9.17 -25.82
N ILE A 340 -5.48 -8.93 -26.13
CA ILE A 340 -6.60 -9.83 -25.86
C ILE A 340 -7.08 -10.40 -27.19
N THR A 341 -7.30 -11.71 -27.23
CA THR A 341 -8.05 -12.39 -28.27
C THR A 341 -9.20 -13.16 -27.63
N ILE A 342 -10.31 -13.30 -28.35
CA ILE A 342 -11.47 -14.08 -27.90
C ILE A 342 -11.52 -15.39 -28.70
N ASN A 343 -11.46 -16.51 -28.00
CA ASN A 343 -11.58 -17.81 -28.67
C ASN A 343 -13.03 -18.14 -29.04
N ASN A 344 -13.22 -19.20 -29.80
CA ASN A 344 -14.53 -19.69 -30.29
C ASN A 344 -15.52 -20.04 -29.16
N ARG A 345 -15.08 -20.13 -27.90
CA ARG A 345 -15.91 -20.39 -26.71
C ARG A 345 -16.24 -19.12 -25.93
N GLY A 346 -15.91 -17.94 -26.45
CA GLY A 346 -16.12 -16.66 -25.79
C GLY A 346 -15.17 -16.38 -24.61
N LYS A 347 -14.06 -17.11 -24.51
CA LYS A 347 -13.05 -16.92 -23.47
C LYS A 347 -11.94 -16.00 -23.95
N ALA A 348 -11.58 -15.04 -23.11
CA ALA A 348 -10.46 -14.16 -23.36
C ALA A 348 -9.12 -14.89 -23.15
N ILE A 349 -8.21 -14.72 -24.08
CA ILE A 349 -6.82 -15.18 -24.01
C ILE A 349 -5.95 -13.94 -24.01
N ILE A 350 -5.10 -13.80 -23.00
CA ILE A 350 -4.14 -12.70 -22.88
C ILE A 350 -2.78 -13.19 -23.36
N GLU A 351 -2.23 -12.57 -24.39
CA GLU A 351 -0.96 -12.92 -25.00
C GLU A 351 -0.04 -11.69 -25.09
N LEU A 352 1.27 -11.95 -25.20
CA LEU A 352 2.21 -10.88 -25.55
C LEU A 352 1.95 -10.39 -26.97
N LYS A 353 1.98 -9.10 -27.17
CA LYS A 353 1.91 -8.50 -28.51
C LYS A 353 2.99 -9.08 -29.42
N PRO A 354 2.70 -9.30 -30.70
CA PRO A 354 3.67 -9.93 -31.62
C PRO A 354 5.02 -9.23 -31.68
N GLU A 355 5.04 -7.90 -31.60
CA GLU A 355 6.25 -7.07 -31.60
C GLU A 355 7.12 -7.37 -30.39
N ILE A 356 6.50 -7.48 -29.21
CA ILE A 356 7.18 -7.74 -27.92
C ILE A 356 7.69 -9.18 -27.87
N ARG A 357 6.91 -10.14 -28.39
CA ARG A 357 7.34 -11.54 -28.50
C ARG A 357 8.57 -11.66 -29.38
N LYS A 358 8.64 -10.92 -30.51
CA LYS A 358 9.81 -10.89 -31.40
C LYS A 358 11.03 -10.21 -30.79
N ALA A 359 10.82 -9.17 -29.97
CA ALA A 359 11.90 -8.44 -29.27
C ALA A 359 12.44 -9.18 -28.04
N GLY A 360 11.87 -10.31 -27.66
CA GLY A 360 12.32 -11.09 -26.47
C GLY A 360 11.89 -10.54 -25.14
N GLY A 361 10.94 -9.60 -25.10
CA GLY A 361 10.37 -9.03 -23.88
C GLY A 361 10.15 -7.52 -23.94
N VAL A 362 9.53 -6.97 -22.92
CA VAL A 362 9.43 -5.54 -22.69
C VAL A 362 10.62 -5.14 -21.82
N TYR A 363 11.42 -4.18 -22.26
CA TYR A 363 12.54 -3.65 -21.49
C TYR A 363 12.14 -2.30 -20.88
N TYR A 364 12.01 -2.28 -19.55
CA TYR A 364 11.93 -1.03 -18.79
C TYR A 364 13.32 -0.39 -18.77
N THR A 365 13.43 0.85 -19.21
CA THR A 365 14.65 1.65 -19.04
C THR A 365 14.63 2.27 -17.66
N PRO A 366 15.49 1.82 -16.71
CA PRO A 366 15.57 2.45 -15.40
C PRO A 366 15.94 3.92 -15.50
N GLN A 367 15.42 4.77 -14.61
CA GLN A 367 15.68 6.21 -14.60
C GLN A 367 17.15 6.61 -14.43
N TYR A 368 18.05 5.66 -14.07
CA TYR A 368 19.48 5.88 -13.90
C TYR A 368 20.31 5.55 -15.15
N ILE A 369 19.69 5.25 -16.28
CA ILE A 369 20.30 5.20 -17.59
C ILE A 369 19.91 6.44 -18.39
#